data_cf9f8afbdd745a098ef5e81270f4b382
#
_entry.id   cf9f8afbdd745a098ef5e81270f4b382
#
_cell.length_a   1.000
_cell.length_b   1.000
_cell.length_c   1.000
_cell.angle_alpha   90.00
_cell.angle_beta   90.00
_cell.angle_gamma   90.00
#
_symmetry.space_group_name_H-M   'P 1'
#
loop_
_entity.id
_entity.type
_entity.pdbx_description
1 polymer ?
#
loop_
_entity_poly.entity_id
_entity_poly.type
_entity_poly.pdbx_seq_one_letter_code
_entity_poly.pdbx_strand_id
1 'polypeptide(L)'
;YMAKRILVTGAGGFIGGFIVAEALKRGYETWAAVRRTTNREFLQDERIHFIELDFTDELALKATLAQAIADNGGKWDYVVHNLGATKAANYLDFERINYGYMRLLVDTLKALDAVPEVFLLMSSLSVMGVGDDEGYTPFKITDDPVPNTRYGMSKAKAENYLKMVPGFPYTIFRCTGVYGPHERDYFLMMKSIASGFDFSVGFRKQMLTFIYVKDLATAVINALEAGPKRRAYFI
;
A
#
# COMPACT_ATOMS: atom_id res chain seq x y z
N TYR A 1 1.63 26.80 -12.02
CA TYR A 1 0.95 25.51 -11.73
C TYR A 1 1.11 25.26 -10.24
N MET A 2 0.03 25.10 -9.49
CA MET A 2 0.12 24.62 -8.10
C MET A 2 0.62 23.18 -8.12
N ALA A 3 1.50 22.82 -7.17
CA ALA A 3 1.95 21.44 -7.01
C ALA A 3 0.75 20.55 -6.67
N LYS A 4 0.67 19.37 -7.28
CA LYS A 4 -0.35 18.38 -6.91
C LYS A 4 -0.08 17.84 -5.52
N ARG A 5 -1.16 17.51 -4.81
CA ARG A 5 -1.12 17.02 -3.43
C ARG A 5 -1.30 15.51 -3.37
N ILE A 6 -0.45 14.86 -2.58
CA ILE A 6 -0.50 13.42 -2.35
C ILE A 6 -0.63 13.09 -0.87
N LEU A 7 -1.57 12.21 -0.54
CA LEU A 7 -1.71 11.61 0.80
C LEU A 7 -1.20 10.16 0.76
N VAL A 8 -0.26 9.83 1.63
CA VAL A 8 0.27 8.47 1.77
C VAL A 8 -0.11 7.94 3.15
N THR A 9 -0.95 6.90 3.20
CA THR A 9 -1.21 6.18 4.46
C THR A 9 -0.17 5.10 4.71
N GLY A 10 0.08 4.76 5.98
CA GLY A 10 1.16 3.84 6.31
C GLY A 10 2.55 4.41 6.00
N ALA A 11 2.66 5.75 5.98
CA ALA A 11 3.89 6.47 5.62
C ALA A 11 5.09 6.15 6.52
N GLY A 12 4.86 5.87 7.82
CA GLY A 12 5.92 5.50 8.76
C GLY A 12 6.44 4.06 8.61
N GLY A 13 5.86 3.26 7.71
CA GLY A 13 6.34 1.92 7.40
C GLY A 13 7.47 1.91 6.36
N PHE A 14 8.05 0.71 6.14
CA PHE A 14 9.16 0.51 5.21
C PHE A 14 8.86 1.08 3.81
N ILE A 15 7.82 0.60 3.13
CA ILE A 15 7.48 1.04 1.76
C ILE A 15 6.97 2.48 1.77
N GLY A 16 6.16 2.87 2.77
CA GLY A 16 5.55 4.19 2.85
C GLY A 16 6.56 5.33 2.89
N GLY A 17 7.66 5.17 3.64
CA GLY A 17 8.74 6.16 3.69
C GLY A 17 9.40 6.41 2.34
N PHE A 18 9.60 5.36 1.53
CA PHE A 18 10.15 5.51 0.17
C PHE A 18 9.16 6.15 -0.80
N ILE A 19 7.87 5.88 -0.67
CA ILE A 19 6.83 6.55 -1.48
C ILE A 19 6.78 8.04 -1.15
N VAL A 20 6.84 8.42 0.13
CA VAL A 20 6.92 9.81 0.57
C VAL A 20 8.17 10.49 0.00
N ALA A 21 9.33 9.86 0.10
CA ALA A 21 10.58 10.41 -0.44
C ALA A 21 10.53 10.61 -1.96
N GLU A 22 9.99 9.66 -2.72
CA GLU A 22 9.87 9.79 -4.17
C GLU A 22 8.85 10.87 -4.55
N ALA A 23 7.74 11.02 -3.80
CA ALA A 23 6.75 12.08 -4.01
C ALA A 23 7.39 13.48 -3.82
N LEU A 24 8.15 13.68 -2.74
CA LEU A 24 8.89 14.92 -2.49
C LEU A 24 9.91 15.22 -3.59
N LYS A 25 10.64 14.21 -4.04
CA LYS A 25 11.61 14.32 -5.13
C LYS A 25 10.96 14.76 -6.45
N ARG A 26 9.71 14.33 -6.71
CA ARG A 26 8.92 14.75 -7.88
C ARG A 26 8.22 16.09 -7.70
N GLY A 27 8.38 16.75 -6.55
CA GLY A 27 7.83 18.08 -6.30
C GLY A 27 6.36 18.10 -5.89
N TYR A 28 5.82 16.97 -5.40
CA TYR A 28 4.47 16.94 -4.84
C TYR A 28 4.42 17.58 -3.46
N GLU A 29 3.32 18.26 -3.15
CA GLU A 29 2.95 18.61 -1.79
C GLU A 29 2.52 17.32 -1.08
N THR A 30 3.39 16.82 -0.18
CA THR A 30 3.33 15.45 0.31
C THR A 30 2.86 15.37 1.74
N TRP A 31 1.79 14.61 1.95
CA TRP A 31 1.15 14.38 3.24
C TRP A 31 1.40 12.95 3.69
N ALA A 32 2.01 12.81 4.86
CA ALA A 32 2.26 11.54 5.53
C ALA A 32 1.19 11.29 6.59
N ALA A 33 0.29 10.34 6.34
CA ALA A 33 -0.66 9.89 7.36
C ALA A 33 0.01 8.92 8.31
N VAL A 34 0.03 9.29 9.58
CA VAL A 34 0.69 8.56 10.67
C VAL A 34 -0.28 8.38 11.85
N ARG A 35 0.05 7.46 12.75
CA ARG A 35 -0.56 7.40 14.07
C ARG A 35 0.26 8.25 15.05
N ARG A 36 -0.32 8.69 16.14
CA ARG A 36 0.37 9.43 17.19
C ARG A 36 1.66 8.73 17.68
N THR A 37 1.66 7.40 17.68
CA THR A 37 2.77 6.56 18.14
C THR A 37 3.73 6.13 17.02
N THR A 38 3.54 6.62 15.79
CA THR A 38 4.40 6.24 14.66
C THR A 38 5.81 6.76 14.86
N ASN A 39 6.81 5.87 14.75
CA ASN A 39 8.20 6.29 14.63
C ASN A 39 8.39 7.01 13.28
N ARG A 40 8.92 8.22 13.33
CA ARG A 40 9.15 9.09 12.17
C ARG A 40 10.63 9.11 11.74
N GLU A 41 11.43 8.13 12.16
CA GLU A 41 12.87 8.06 11.88
C GLU A 41 13.21 8.22 10.38
N PHE A 42 12.35 7.70 9.50
CA PHE A 42 12.55 7.78 8.04
C PHE A 42 11.68 8.87 7.37
N LEU A 43 11.07 9.76 8.16
CA LEU A 43 10.22 10.86 7.71
C LEU A 43 10.75 12.19 8.25
N GLN A 44 12.04 12.51 7.94
CA GLN A 44 12.74 13.66 8.50
C GLN A 44 12.78 14.89 7.59
N ASP A 45 12.28 14.80 6.35
CA ASP A 45 12.26 15.94 5.43
C ASP A 45 11.23 16.98 5.90
N GLU A 46 11.67 18.22 6.08
CA GLU A 46 10.84 19.31 6.60
C GLU A 46 9.65 19.69 5.68
N ARG A 47 9.67 19.25 4.43
CA ARG A 47 8.58 19.46 3.48
C ARG A 47 7.40 18.50 3.68
N ILE A 48 7.52 17.51 4.57
CA ILE A 48 6.45 16.57 4.86
C ILE A 48 5.37 17.24 5.70
N HIS A 49 4.15 17.25 5.20
CA HIS A 49 2.98 17.58 6.00
C HIS A 49 2.51 16.32 6.73
N PHE A 50 2.45 16.37 8.05
CA PHE A 50 1.94 15.25 8.85
C PHE A 50 0.45 15.40 9.14
N ILE A 51 -0.27 14.28 9.00
CA ILE A 51 -1.67 14.17 9.45
C ILE A 51 -1.82 12.94 10.33
N GLU A 52 -2.36 13.11 11.54
CA GLU A 52 -2.62 11.99 12.44
C GLU A 52 -4.00 11.41 12.16
N LEU A 53 -4.05 10.20 11.64
CA LEU A 53 -5.30 9.49 11.34
C LEU A 53 -5.50 8.32 12.29
N ASP A 54 -6.63 8.35 12.99
CA ASP A 54 -7.08 7.24 13.83
C ASP A 54 -8.19 6.45 13.12
N PHE A 55 -7.81 5.32 12.54
CA PHE A 55 -8.75 4.42 11.85
C PHE A 55 -9.61 3.59 12.81
N THR A 56 -9.40 3.69 14.12
CA THR A 56 -10.22 3.00 15.12
C THR A 56 -11.44 3.84 15.54
N ASP A 57 -11.44 5.14 15.22
CA ASP A 57 -12.54 6.07 15.50
C ASP A 57 -12.98 6.75 14.19
N GLU A 58 -14.12 6.30 13.65
CA GLU A 58 -14.67 6.80 12.39
C GLU A 58 -15.02 8.30 12.45
N LEU A 59 -15.57 8.77 13.58
CA LEU A 59 -15.94 10.17 13.72
C LEU A 59 -14.70 11.06 13.79
N ALA A 60 -13.69 10.65 14.55
CA ALA A 60 -12.42 11.35 14.65
C ALA A 60 -11.70 11.38 13.30
N LEU A 61 -11.65 10.25 12.57
CA LEU A 61 -11.07 10.17 11.23
C LEU A 61 -11.74 11.15 10.27
N LYS A 62 -13.08 11.14 10.21
CA LYS A 62 -13.85 12.03 9.36
C LYS A 62 -13.63 13.50 9.71
N ALA A 63 -13.64 13.86 10.99
CA ALA A 63 -13.40 15.23 11.44
C ALA A 63 -11.97 15.70 11.06
N THR A 64 -10.96 14.86 11.28
CA THR A 64 -9.57 15.18 10.94
C THR A 64 -9.38 15.39 9.45
N LEU A 65 -9.94 14.52 8.61
CA LEU A 65 -9.86 14.66 7.15
C LEU A 65 -10.61 15.89 6.66
N ALA A 66 -11.82 16.17 7.19
CA ALA A 66 -12.58 17.36 6.83
C ALA A 66 -11.84 18.65 7.18
N GLN A 67 -11.24 18.71 8.38
CA GLN A 67 -10.46 19.87 8.83
C GLN A 67 -9.21 20.07 7.95
N ALA A 68 -8.47 18.98 7.66
CA ALA A 68 -7.30 19.07 6.80
C ALA A 68 -7.64 19.54 5.37
N ILE A 69 -8.76 19.11 4.81
CA ILE A 69 -9.26 19.54 3.51
C ILE A 69 -9.59 21.04 3.54
N ALA A 70 -10.27 21.50 4.59
CA ALA A 70 -10.64 22.91 4.75
C ALA A 70 -9.42 23.81 4.93
N ASP A 71 -8.47 23.43 5.78
CA ASP A 71 -7.30 24.24 6.14
C ASP A 71 -6.30 24.33 4.96
N ASN A 72 -6.26 23.32 4.10
CA ASN A 72 -5.30 23.22 3.01
C ASN A 72 -5.87 23.59 1.64
N GLY A 73 -7.05 24.20 1.61
CA GLY A 73 -7.65 24.72 0.39
C GLY A 73 -8.14 23.65 -0.59
N GLY A 74 -8.47 22.46 -0.11
CA GLY A 74 -9.12 21.41 -0.89
C GLY A 74 -8.58 20.01 -0.67
N LYS A 75 -9.09 19.06 -1.45
CA LYS A 75 -8.77 17.62 -1.40
C LYS A 75 -7.37 17.32 -1.92
N TRP A 76 -6.87 16.12 -1.61
CA TRP A 76 -5.68 15.56 -2.25
C TRP A 76 -6.01 15.13 -3.68
N ASP A 77 -5.09 15.41 -4.61
CA ASP A 77 -5.17 14.92 -5.99
C ASP A 77 -4.96 13.41 -6.04
N TYR A 78 -4.02 12.91 -5.23
CA TYR A 78 -3.64 11.51 -5.17
C TYR A 78 -3.70 10.97 -3.74
N VAL A 79 -4.16 9.74 -3.61
CA VAL A 79 -4.11 8.99 -2.34
C VAL A 79 -3.45 7.65 -2.60
N VAL A 80 -2.37 7.36 -1.85
CA VAL A 80 -1.73 6.05 -1.82
C VAL A 80 -2.08 5.36 -0.50
N HIS A 81 -2.91 4.33 -0.57
CA HIS A 81 -3.25 3.54 0.60
C HIS A 81 -2.26 2.39 0.76
N ASN A 82 -1.19 2.66 1.52
CA ASN A 82 -0.14 1.70 1.85
C ASN A 82 -0.27 1.13 3.27
N LEU A 83 -1.25 1.62 4.05
CA LEU A 83 -1.53 1.08 5.38
C LEU A 83 -1.98 -0.37 5.27
N GLY A 84 -1.36 -1.25 6.04
CA GLY A 84 -1.71 -2.66 6.11
C GLY A 84 -0.87 -3.40 7.14
N ALA A 85 -1.34 -4.58 7.53
CA ALA A 85 -0.62 -5.51 8.39
C ALA A 85 -0.22 -6.75 7.59
N THR A 86 1.04 -7.15 7.68
CA THR A 86 1.57 -8.40 7.12
C THR A 86 1.61 -9.52 8.17
N LYS A 87 1.51 -9.16 9.46
CA LYS A 87 1.46 -10.05 10.62
C LYS A 87 0.29 -9.63 11.51
N ALA A 88 -0.55 -10.56 11.91
CA ALA A 88 -1.66 -10.34 12.84
C ALA A 88 -1.95 -11.62 13.64
N ALA A 89 -2.55 -11.47 14.83
CA ALA A 89 -2.85 -12.60 15.70
C ALA A 89 -3.90 -13.55 15.11
N ASN A 90 -4.88 -13.00 14.39
CA ASN A 90 -6.00 -13.75 13.82
C ASN A 90 -6.50 -13.12 12.50
N TYR A 91 -7.47 -13.77 11.84
CA TYR A 91 -8.05 -13.27 10.60
C TYR A 91 -8.81 -11.97 10.77
N LEU A 92 -9.53 -11.78 11.86
CA LEU A 92 -10.34 -10.57 12.09
C LEU A 92 -9.46 -9.32 12.20
N ASP A 93 -8.26 -9.44 12.77
CA ASP A 93 -7.30 -8.34 12.80
C ASP A 93 -6.76 -8.02 11.42
N PHE A 94 -6.45 -9.04 10.59
CA PHE A 94 -6.09 -8.82 9.20
C PHE A 94 -7.21 -8.14 8.43
N GLU A 95 -8.45 -8.61 8.57
CA GLU A 95 -9.61 -8.07 7.89
C GLU A 95 -9.88 -6.63 8.30
N ARG A 96 -9.83 -6.33 9.59
CA ARG A 96 -10.03 -4.98 10.12
C ARG A 96 -9.00 -4.00 9.56
N ILE A 97 -7.70 -4.37 9.58
CA ILE A 97 -6.62 -3.48 9.18
C ILE A 97 -6.52 -3.37 7.64
N ASN A 98 -6.51 -4.50 6.93
CA ASN A 98 -6.25 -4.50 5.49
C ASN A 98 -7.47 -4.13 4.65
N TYR A 99 -8.67 -4.48 5.12
CA TYR A 99 -9.92 -4.18 4.44
C TYR A 99 -10.69 -3.05 5.13
N GLY A 100 -10.93 -3.16 6.44
CA GLY A 100 -11.80 -2.24 7.17
C GLY A 100 -11.31 -0.80 7.12
N TYR A 101 -10.02 -0.56 7.36
CA TYR A 101 -9.44 0.78 7.33
C TYR A 101 -9.40 1.36 5.91
N MET A 102 -9.13 0.53 4.90
CA MET A 102 -9.21 0.97 3.51
C MET A 102 -10.63 1.38 3.13
N ARG A 103 -11.61 0.55 3.45
CA ARG A 103 -13.02 0.84 3.23
C ARG A 103 -13.44 2.14 3.93
N LEU A 104 -13.08 2.30 5.20
CA LEU A 104 -13.40 3.48 5.98
C LEU A 104 -12.83 4.75 5.34
N LEU A 105 -11.58 4.71 4.87
CA LEU A 105 -10.98 5.83 4.17
C LEU A 105 -11.75 6.18 2.87
N VAL A 106 -12.04 5.18 2.05
CA VAL A 106 -12.78 5.36 0.78
C VAL A 106 -14.16 5.96 1.04
N ASP A 107 -14.91 5.39 1.99
CA ASP A 107 -16.25 5.87 2.33
C ASP A 107 -16.23 7.29 2.90
N THR A 108 -15.22 7.61 3.72
CA THR A 108 -15.04 8.96 4.27
C THR A 108 -14.70 9.98 3.18
N LEU A 109 -13.77 9.66 2.27
CA LEU A 109 -13.43 10.54 1.15
C LEU A 109 -14.63 10.82 0.25
N LYS A 110 -15.47 9.80 0.00
CA LYS A 110 -16.73 9.97 -0.73
C LYS A 110 -17.71 10.88 0.00
N ALA A 111 -17.89 10.65 1.31
CA ALA A 111 -18.80 11.43 2.14
C ALA A 111 -18.41 12.91 2.27
N LEU A 112 -17.12 13.22 2.11
CA LEU A 112 -16.56 14.57 2.15
C LEU A 112 -16.45 15.22 0.75
N ASP A 113 -16.94 14.58 -0.30
CA ASP A 113 -16.75 15.00 -1.71
C ASP A 113 -15.25 15.23 -2.05
N ALA A 114 -14.40 14.42 -1.46
CA ALA A 114 -12.94 14.54 -1.53
C ALA A 114 -12.28 13.34 -2.25
N VAL A 115 -13.01 12.70 -3.16
CA VAL A 115 -12.47 11.60 -3.98
C VAL A 115 -11.29 12.12 -4.80
N PRO A 116 -10.10 11.49 -4.71
CA PRO A 116 -8.90 11.93 -5.44
C PRO A 116 -9.03 11.65 -6.95
N GLU A 117 -8.13 12.21 -7.75
CA GLU A 117 -8.00 11.84 -9.17
C GLU A 117 -7.57 10.37 -9.32
N VAL A 118 -6.67 9.89 -8.45
CA VAL A 118 -6.25 8.49 -8.38
C VAL A 118 -6.12 8.04 -6.93
N PHE A 119 -6.76 6.92 -6.62
CA PHE A 119 -6.57 6.17 -5.39
C PHE A 119 -5.77 4.91 -5.70
N LEU A 120 -4.53 4.80 -5.23
CA LEU A 120 -3.70 3.62 -5.43
C LEU A 120 -3.70 2.76 -4.17
N LEU A 121 -4.17 1.52 -4.32
CA LEU A 121 -4.13 0.51 -3.25
C LEU A 121 -2.87 -0.34 -3.38
N MET A 122 -2.06 -0.36 -2.32
CA MET A 122 -0.96 -1.31 -2.16
C MET A 122 -1.52 -2.66 -1.70
N SER A 123 -1.74 -3.54 -2.66
CA SER A 123 -2.15 -4.93 -2.45
C SER A 123 -0.93 -5.86 -2.44
N SER A 124 -1.13 -7.14 -2.65
CA SER A 124 -0.06 -8.15 -2.60
C SER A 124 -0.31 -9.25 -3.62
N LEU A 125 0.76 -9.84 -4.13
CA LEU A 125 0.68 -11.06 -4.94
C LEU A 125 0.02 -12.22 -4.18
N SER A 126 0.03 -12.20 -2.84
CA SER A 126 -0.65 -13.20 -1.99
C SER A 126 -2.16 -13.32 -2.25
N VAL A 127 -2.79 -12.37 -2.94
CA VAL A 127 -4.20 -12.50 -3.37
C VAL A 127 -4.39 -13.59 -4.42
N MET A 128 -3.32 -13.95 -5.15
CA MET A 128 -3.37 -15.00 -6.19
C MET A 128 -3.26 -16.41 -5.63
N GLY A 129 -2.83 -16.55 -4.36
CA GLY A 129 -2.60 -17.84 -3.72
C GLY A 129 -1.33 -18.53 -4.18
N VAL A 130 -1.37 -19.87 -4.23
CA VAL A 130 -0.25 -20.69 -4.70
C VAL A 130 -0.27 -20.70 -6.22
N GLY A 131 0.89 -20.41 -6.83
CA GLY A 131 1.07 -20.53 -8.27
C GLY A 131 1.19 -21.99 -8.72
N ASP A 132 1.51 -22.18 -9.99
CA ASP A 132 1.86 -23.47 -10.55
C ASP A 132 3.25 -23.88 -10.04
N ASP A 133 3.28 -24.70 -8.99
CA ASP A 133 4.51 -25.16 -8.33
C ASP A 133 5.17 -26.35 -9.03
N GLU A 134 4.57 -26.88 -10.09
CA GLU A 134 5.11 -27.96 -10.92
C GLU A 134 5.66 -27.43 -12.25
N GLY A 135 4.86 -26.65 -12.99
CA GLY A 135 5.23 -26.11 -14.31
C GLY A 135 5.84 -24.71 -14.25
N TYR A 136 5.77 -24.04 -13.12
CA TYR A 136 6.23 -22.65 -12.92
C TYR A 136 5.59 -21.64 -13.89
N THR A 137 4.36 -21.89 -14.30
CA THR A 137 3.61 -20.99 -15.18
C THR A 137 3.36 -19.66 -14.47
N PRO A 138 3.78 -18.51 -15.02
CA PRO A 138 3.53 -17.22 -14.40
C PRO A 138 2.04 -16.88 -14.32
N PHE A 139 1.62 -16.19 -13.26
CA PHE A 139 0.30 -15.60 -13.19
C PHE A 139 0.07 -14.61 -14.35
N LYS A 140 -1.13 -14.63 -14.89
CA LYS A 140 -1.61 -13.65 -15.86
C LYS A 140 -2.51 -12.63 -15.14
N ILE A 141 -2.56 -11.42 -15.66
CA ILE A 141 -3.43 -10.36 -15.11
C ILE A 141 -4.92 -10.72 -15.22
N THR A 142 -5.25 -11.65 -16.08
CA THR A 142 -6.61 -12.19 -16.30
C THR A 142 -6.97 -13.32 -15.34
N ASP A 143 -6.01 -13.84 -14.58
CA ASP A 143 -6.27 -14.93 -13.64
C ASP A 143 -7.06 -14.41 -12.44
N ASP A 144 -8.04 -15.21 -12.00
CA ASP A 144 -8.82 -14.87 -10.83
C ASP A 144 -8.01 -15.03 -9.55
N PRO A 145 -8.18 -14.10 -8.58
CA PRO A 145 -7.59 -14.24 -7.25
C PRO A 145 -8.13 -15.47 -6.51
N VAL A 146 -7.22 -16.32 -6.03
CA VAL A 146 -7.54 -17.51 -5.22
C VAL A 146 -6.65 -17.52 -3.97
N PRO A 147 -6.85 -16.57 -3.02
CA PRO A 147 -5.99 -16.45 -1.85
C PRO A 147 -6.11 -17.67 -0.94
N ASN A 148 -4.97 -18.18 -0.49
CA ASN A 148 -4.87 -19.35 0.42
C ASN A 148 -4.32 -18.98 1.81
N THR A 149 -4.06 -17.72 2.07
CA THR A 149 -3.60 -17.20 3.37
C THR A 149 -4.58 -16.19 3.93
N ARG A 150 -4.64 -16.08 5.27
CA ARG A 150 -5.45 -15.05 5.95
C ARG A 150 -5.12 -13.64 5.49
N TYR A 151 -3.84 -13.36 5.30
CA TYR A 151 -3.36 -12.10 4.74
C TYR A 151 -3.87 -11.88 3.30
N GLY A 152 -3.65 -12.85 2.40
CA GLY A 152 -4.12 -12.78 1.01
C GLY A 152 -5.64 -12.60 0.92
N MET A 153 -6.41 -13.32 1.74
CA MET A 153 -7.87 -13.19 1.82
C MET A 153 -8.30 -11.78 2.21
N SER A 154 -7.65 -11.17 3.21
CA SER A 154 -7.96 -9.80 3.64
C SER A 154 -7.64 -8.75 2.57
N LYS A 155 -6.53 -8.92 1.83
CA LYS A 155 -6.16 -8.06 0.70
C LYS A 155 -7.11 -8.24 -0.49
N ALA A 156 -7.50 -9.47 -0.83
CA ALA A 156 -8.48 -9.74 -1.88
C ALA A 156 -9.84 -9.10 -1.56
N LYS A 157 -10.27 -9.12 -0.30
CA LYS A 157 -11.50 -8.45 0.15
C LYS A 157 -11.43 -6.94 -0.09
N ALA A 158 -10.28 -6.30 0.18
CA ALA A 158 -10.07 -4.89 -0.09
C ALA A 158 -10.12 -4.57 -1.60
N GLU A 159 -9.46 -5.38 -2.45
CA GLU A 159 -9.55 -5.21 -3.90
C GLU A 159 -10.98 -5.31 -4.41
N ASN A 160 -11.72 -6.34 -3.95
CA ASN A 160 -13.12 -6.56 -4.36
C ASN A 160 -14.01 -5.39 -3.97
N TYR A 161 -13.82 -4.82 -2.78
CA TYR A 161 -14.56 -3.62 -2.38
C TYR A 161 -14.34 -2.47 -3.36
N LEU A 162 -13.09 -2.13 -3.71
CA LEU A 162 -12.81 -1.05 -4.66
C LEU A 162 -13.44 -1.29 -6.04
N LYS A 163 -13.41 -2.54 -6.52
CA LYS A 163 -14.04 -2.92 -7.80
C LYS A 163 -15.55 -2.69 -7.79
N MET A 164 -16.20 -2.84 -6.63
CA MET A 164 -17.64 -2.68 -6.45
C MET A 164 -18.08 -1.22 -6.28
N VAL A 165 -17.16 -0.28 -5.95
CA VAL A 165 -17.50 1.13 -5.78
C VAL A 165 -17.69 1.79 -7.16
N PRO A 166 -18.92 2.21 -7.52
CA PRO A 166 -19.19 2.77 -8.84
C PRO A 166 -18.36 4.05 -9.09
N GLY A 167 -17.72 4.13 -10.25
CA GLY A 167 -17.00 5.32 -10.68
C GLY A 167 -15.72 5.64 -9.89
N PHE A 168 -15.37 4.91 -8.83
CA PHE A 168 -14.22 5.23 -8.00
C PHE A 168 -12.90 5.09 -8.78
N PRO A 169 -11.99 6.10 -8.74
CA PRO A 169 -10.80 6.14 -9.59
C PRO A 169 -9.62 5.40 -8.98
N TYR A 170 -9.63 4.07 -8.99
CA TYR A 170 -8.59 3.26 -8.37
C TYR A 170 -7.57 2.69 -9.35
N THR A 171 -6.40 2.38 -8.82
CA THR A 171 -5.39 1.48 -9.38
C THR A 171 -4.89 0.57 -8.26
N ILE A 172 -4.67 -0.71 -8.53
CA ILE A 172 -4.25 -1.70 -7.53
C ILE A 172 -2.88 -2.24 -7.92
N PHE A 173 -1.94 -2.24 -6.99
CA PHE A 173 -0.63 -2.88 -7.13
C PHE A 173 -0.58 -4.16 -6.30
N ARG A 174 -0.44 -5.30 -6.95
CA ARG A 174 -0.17 -6.62 -6.35
C ARG A 174 1.33 -6.81 -6.25
N CYS A 175 1.91 -6.26 -5.18
CA CYS A 175 3.35 -6.29 -4.99
C CYS A 175 3.85 -7.70 -4.69
N THR A 176 5.00 -8.04 -5.28
CA THR A 176 5.81 -9.21 -4.97
C THR A 176 6.59 -9.00 -3.67
N GLY A 177 7.62 -9.78 -3.39
CA GLY A 177 8.52 -9.55 -2.26
C GLY A 177 9.26 -8.22 -2.41
N VAL A 178 9.00 -7.25 -1.55
CA VAL A 178 9.67 -5.95 -1.60
C VAL A 178 10.92 -5.97 -0.71
N TYR A 179 12.07 -5.67 -1.29
CA TYR A 179 13.35 -5.63 -0.56
C TYR A 179 14.04 -4.27 -0.69
N GLY A 180 14.96 -4.01 0.22
CA GLY A 180 15.77 -2.78 0.18
C GLY A 180 16.16 -2.28 1.57
N PRO A 181 16.75 -1.06 1.67
CA PRO A 181 17.12 -0.47 2.96
C PRO A 181 15.93 -0.41 3.91
N HIS A 182 16.17 -0.72 5.21
CA HIS A 182 15.18 -0.77 6.30
C HIS A 182 14.26 -2.00 6.30
N GLU A 183 14.33 -2.88 5.29
CA GLU A 183 13.65 -4.17 5.29
C GLU A 183 14.43 -5.18 6.16
N ARG A 184 13.72 -5.99 6.96
CA ARG A 184 14.36 -6.87 7.95
C ARG A 184 14.25 -8.36 7.61
N ASP A 185 13.13 -8.80 7.10
CA ASP A 185 12.84 -10.24 6.93
C ASP A 185 13.70 -10.82 5.78
N TYR A 186 13.72 -10.20 4.61
CA TYR A 186 14.58 -10.61 3.48
C TYR A 186 16.06 -10.30 3.72
N PHE A 187 16.37 -9.23 4.46
CA PHE A 187 17.75 -8.94 4.86
C PHE A 187 18.37 -10.08 5.68
N LEU A 188 17.62 -10.63 6.65
CA LEU A 188 18.09 -11.76 7.47
C LEU A 188 18.30 -13.01 6.61
N MET A 189 17.42 -13.30 5.67
CA MET A 189 17.56 -14.40 4.71
C MET A 189 18.82 -14.21 3.87
N MET A 190 19.02 -13.03 3.24
CA MET A 190 20.19 -12.74 2.42
C MET A 190 21.50 -12.81 3.22
N LYS A 191 21.48 -12.34 4.46
CA LYS A 191 22.63 -12.43 5.38
C LYS A 191 22.98 -13.88 5.71
N SER A 192 21.97 -14.73 5.92
CA SER A 192 22.17 -16.17 6.16
C SER A 192 22.83 -16.84 4.96
N ILE A 193 22.31 -16.59 3.74
CA ILE A 193 22.87 -17.12 2.50
C ILE A 193 24.33 -16.65 2.31
N ALA A 194 24.58 -15.37 2.52
CA ALA A 194 25.95 -14.81 2.43
C ALA A 194 26.93 -15.42 3.44
N SER A 195 26.41 -15.94 4.55
CA SER A 195 27.20 -16.65 5.58
C SER A 195 27.34 -18.16 5.28
N GLY A 196 26.87 -18.63 4.12
CA GLY A 196 26.96 -20.01 3.68
C GLY A 196 25.83 -20.93 4.16
N PHE A 197 24.76 -20.34 4.75
CA PHE A 197 23.58 -21.08 5.19
C PHE A 197 22.39 -20.77 4.28
N ASP A 198 22.03 -21.72 3.43
CA ASP A 198 20.83 -21.64 2.60
C ASP A 198 19.73 -22.57 3.20
N PHE A 199 18.71 -21.95 3.77
CA PHE A 199 17.57 -22.66 4.35
C PHE A 199 16.42 -22.67 3.33
N SER A 200 16.26 -23.78 2.61
CA SER A 200 15.07 -24.00 1.80
C SER A 200 13.92 -24.53 2.64
N VAL A 201 12.71 -24.07 2.37
CA VAL A 201 11.49 -24.61 2.97
C VAL A 201 10.88 -25.63 2.03
N GLY A 202 10.91 -26.93 2.45
CA GLY A 202 10.41 -28.03 1.64
C GLY A 202 11.45 -28.61 0.68
N PHE A 203 11.01 -29.60 -0.12
CA PHE A 203 11.88 -30.36 -1.04
C PHE A 203 11.71 -29.96 -2.51
N ARG A 204 10.79 -29.05 -2.81
CA ARG A 204 10.53 -28.55 -4.16
C ARG A 204 11.23 -27.23 -4.41
N LYS A 205 11.71 -27.02 -5.63
CA LYS A 205 12.24 -25.71 -6.06
C LYS A 205 11.13 -24.66 -5.98
N GLN A 206 11.42 -23.54 -5.33
CA GLN A 206 10.52 -22.40 -5.25
C GLN A 206 11.01 -21.27 -6.13
N MET A 207 10.11 -20.66 -6.90
CA MET A 207 10.39 -19.47 -7.70
C MET A 207 9.83 -18.26 -6.96
N LEU A 208 10.71 -17.38 -6.50
CA LEU A 208 10.33 -16.16 -5.78
C LEU A 208 10.59 -14.95 -6.67
N THR A 209 9.71 -13.98 -6.62
CA THR A 209 9.83 -12.72 -7.34
C THR A 209 9.98 -11.58 -6.35
N PHE A 210 10.91 -10.68 -6.65
CA PHE A 210 11.22 -9.54 -5.78
C PHE A 210 11.25 -8.24 -6.58
N ILE A 211 10.91 -7.15 -5.90
CA ILE A 211 11.07 -5.79 -6.41
C ILE A 211 11.86 -4.94 -5.41
N TYR A 212 12.76 -4.12 -5.94
CA TYR A 212 13.49 -3.15 -5.12
C TYR A 212 12.58 -2.00 -4.70
N VAL A 213 12.62 -1.61 -3.42
CA VAL A 213 11.66 -0.65 -2.84
C VAL A 213 11.66 0.72 -3.53
N LYS A 214 12.82 1.21 -4.01
CA LYS A 214 12.88 2.49 -4.74
C LYS A 214 12.25 2.40 -6.11
N ASP A 215 12.37 1.24 -6.79
CA ASP A 215 11.71 1.02 -8.08
C ASP A 215 10.20 0.92 -7.89
N LEU A 216 9.75 0.27 -6.81
CA LEU A 216 8.34 0.25 -6.42
C LEU A 216 7.82 1.67 -6.16
N ALA A 217 8.53 2.50 -5.40
CA ALA A 217 8.12 3.88 -5.12
C ALA A 217 8.02 4.69 -6.42
N THR A 218 8.97 4.55 -7.32
CA THR A 218 8.95 5.15 -8.66
C THR A 218 7.75 4.68 -9.48
N ALA A 219 7.46 3.37 -9.47
CA ALA A 219 6.30 2.80 -10.15
C ALA A 219 4.97 3.33 -9.59
N VAL A 220 4.88 3.51 -8.27
CA VAL A 220 3.70 4.12 -7.62
C VAL A 220 3.45 5.53 -8.16
N ILE A 221 4.46 6.40 -8.14
CA ILE A 221 4.29 7.77 -8.64
C ILE A 221 3.94 7.80 -10.13
N ASN A 222 4.62 6.99 -10.95
CA ASN A 222 4.30 6.88 -12.39
C ASN A 222 2.85 6.40 -12.62
N ALA A 223 2.33 5.52 -11.79
CA ALA A 223 0.94 5.05 -11.89
C ALA A 223 -0.07 6.15 -11.54
N LEU A 224 0.24 7.01 -10.56
CA LEU A 224 -0.59 8.16 -10.24
C LEU A 224 -0.64 9.16 -11.41
N GLU A 225 0.51 9.47 -12.00
CA GLU A 225 0.63 10.37 -13.16
C GLU A 225 -0.07 9.82 -14.42
N ALA A 226 -0.11 8.49 -14.58
CA ALA A 226 -0.79 7.82 -15.68
C ALA A 226 -2.34 7.81 -15.55
N GLY A 227 -2.87 8.27 -14.42
CA GLY A 227 -4.31 8.29 -14.13
C GLY A 227 -4.89 6.92 -13.74
N PRO A 228 -6.16 6.90 -13.27
CA PRO A 228 -6.80 5.69 -12.77
C PRO A 228 -7.04 4.67 -13.90
N LYS A 229 -6.72 3.40 -13.63
CA LYS A 229 -6.89 2.32 -14.62
C LYS A 229 -8.03 1.37 -14.27
N ARG A 230 -8.56 1.44 -13.05
CA ARG A 230 -9.62 0.58 -12.50
C ARG A 230 -9.32 -0.92 -12.65
N ARG A 231 -8.08 -1.29 -12.48
CA ARG A 231 -7.58 -2.67 -12.53
C ARG A 231 -6.36 -2.89 -11.63
N ALA A 232 -5.98 -4.16 -11.47
CA ALA A 232 -4.77 -4.55 -10.75
C ALA A 232 -3.57 -4.76 -11.71
N TYR A 233 -2.37 -4.59 -11.17
CA TYR A 233 -1.10 -4.87 -11.82
C TYR A 233 -0.23 -5.70 -10.90
N PHE A 234 0.54 -6.63 -11.44
CA PHE A 234 1.63 -7.28 -10.73
C PHE A 234 2.87 -6.39 -10.79
N ILE A 235 3.48 -6.16 -9.66
CA ILE A 235 4.64 -5.27 -9.51
C ILE A 235 5.75 -5.98 -8.72
#